data_74edac4666a5490b0a571b4697b482a2
#
_entry.id   74edac4666a5490b0a571b4697b482a2
#
_cell.length_a   1.000
_cell.length_b   1.000
_cell.length_c   1.000
_cell.angle_alpha   90.00
_cell.angle_beta   90.00
_cell.angle_gamma   90.00
#
_symmetry.space_group_name_H-M   'P 1'
#
loop_
_entity.id
_entity.type
_entity.pdbx_description
1 polymer ?
#
loop_
_entity_poly.entity_id
_entity_poly.type
_entity_poly.pdbx_seq_one_letter_code
_entity_poly.pdbx_strand_id
1 'polypeptide(L)'
;MNTINYGPMLNAYPDSMGGTLGDAVDFLKNQQVKGAFSSFYILPSMFHTDLDRGFSVIDYGINGEIAQKEDLEALQQMHVDLKLDFILNHLSVQSPQFQDLLEKGEASEYRDFFIDWNKFWAGCGDLNEEGVLVPRQEYIKDMFFRKPGLPVLVVEFADGSKKPYWNTFYQQVDVDENGKKHYLGQMDLNIKSPLVLDFYKQTLAALAGYGAKIVRLDAFAYAPKEVGSKNFLNDPGTWEFLQQITDMAKPYGVALLPEIHASYEEGTYRTIAEKGYMVYDFFLPGLVLDAFEQQSGEKLASWANEILEKNMRTVNMLGCHDGIPLLDLMGLLSEERIQGLIDTLVKRGGFVK
;
A
#
# COMPACT_ATOMS: atom_id res chain seq x y z
N MET A 1 -5.62 -24.53 5.12
CA MET A 1 -5.46 -23.10 5.41
C MET A 1 -4.75 -22.98 6.73
N ASN A 2 -3.63 -22.26 6.82
CA ASN A 2 -3.03 -21.94 8.11
C ASN A 2 -4.02 -21.08 8.90
N THR A 3 -4.38 -21.53 10.08
CA THR A 3 -5.28 -20.77 10.97
C THR A 3 -4.53 -19.52 11.46
N ILE A 4 -5.14 -18.35 11.25
CA ILE A 4 -4.68 -17.09 11.83
C ILE A 4 -5.12 -17.05 13.29
N ASN A 5 -4.22 -16.63 14.19
CA ASN A 5 -4.56 -16.40 15.58
C ASN A 5 -5.37 -15.11 15.72
N TYR A 6 -6.61 -15.23 16.15
CA TYR A 6 -7.44 -14.06 16.47
C TYR A 6 -7.02 -13.46 17.81
N GLY A 7 -6.97 -12.12 17.86
CA GLY A 7 -6.64 -11.39 19.08
C GLY A 7 -5.96 -10.06 18.78
N PRO A 8 -5.43 -9.40 19.82
CA PRO A 8 -4.73 -8.12 19.65
C PRO A 8 -3.53 -8.26 18.73
N MET A 9 -3.40 -7.31 17.80
CA MET A 9 -2.27 -7.19 16.88
C MET A 9 -1.42 -5.98 17.30
N LEU A 10 -0.14 -6.19 17.57
CA LEU A 10 0.81 -5.09 17.68
C LEU A 10 1.02 -4.50 16.29
N ASN A 11 0.98 -3.18 16.16
CA ASN A 11 1.26 -2.46 14.92
C ASN A 11 2.39 -1.47 15.18
N ALA A 12 3.55 -1.68 14.58
CA ALA A 12 4.69 -0.80 14.77
C ALA A 12 5.70 -0.85 13.63
N TYR A 13 6.40 0.26 13.45
CA TYR A 13 7.69 0.27 12.78
C TYR A 13 8.75 -0.30 13.75
N PRO A 14 9.61 -1.22 13.31
CA PRO A 14 10.65 -1.77 14.16
C PRO A 14 11.54 -0.71 14.80
N ASP A 15 11.97 0.27 14.00
CA ASP A 15 12.82 1.39 14.41
C ASP A 15 12.13 2.40 15.35
N SER A 16 10.82 2.28 15.58
CA SER A 16 10.07 3.12 16.53
C SER A 16 9.90 2.46 17.91
N MET A 17 10.38 1.23 18.09
CA MET A 17 10.27 0.47 19.34
C MET A 17 11.62 0.19 20.01
N GLY A 18 12.57 1.10 19.89
CA GLY A 18 13.92 0.97 20.44
C GLY A 18 15.02 1.20 19.39
N GLY A 19 14.71 0.94 18.11
CA GLY A 19 15.61 1.14 16.98
C GLY A 19 15.67 -0.04 16.02
N THR A 20 15.37 -1.24 16.52
CA THR A 20 15.44 -2.49 15.74
C THR A 20 14.25 -3.42 16.00
N LEU A 21 14.10 -4.41 15.14
CA LEU A 21 13.10 -5.48 15.35
C LEU A 21 13.44 -6.31 16.61
N GLY A 22 14.72 -6.45 16.95
CA GLY A 22 15.16 -7.12 18.18
C GLY A 22 14.61 -6.45 19.44
N ASP A 23 14.55 -5.12 19.48
CA ASP A 23 13.94 -4.38 20.58
C ASP A 23 12.43 -4.68 20.71
N ALA A 24 11.72 -4.79 19.59
CA ALA A 24 10.32 -5.19 19.57
C ALA A 24 10.13 -6.66 20.05
N VAL A 25 11.04 -7.55 19.68
CA VAL A 25 11.06 -8.93 20.17
C VAL A 25 11.26 -8.96 21.69
N ASP A 26 12.17 -8.18 22.23
CA ASP A 26 12.44 -8.09 23.66
C ASP A 26 11.25 -7.48 24.42
N PHE A 27 10.58 -6.48 23.84
CA PHE A 27 9.32 -5.97 24.37
C PHE A 27 8.26 -7.08 24.49
N LEU A 28 8.07 -7.88 23.43
CA LEU A 28 7.07 -8.97 23.42
C LEU A 28 7.45 -10.13 24.37
N LYS A 29 8.74 -10.33 24.70
CA LYS A 29 9.21 -11.28 25.70
C LYS A 29 9.02 -10.84 27.13
N ASN A 30 8.85 -9.51 27.37
CA ASN A 30 8.69 -8.98 28.70
C ASN A 30 7.52 -9.64 29.45
N GLN A 31 7.70 -10.00 30.70
CA GLN A 31 6.72 -10.74 31.52
C GLN A 31 5.35 -10.03 31.61
N GLN A 32 5.32 -8.70 31.53
CA GLN A 32 4.09 -7.91 31.57
C GLN A 32 3.32 -7.89 30.24
N VAL A 33 3.97 -8.24 29.14
CA VAL A 33 3.43 -8.16 27.76
C VAL A 33 3.28 -9.55 27.14
N LYS A 34 4.04 -10.52 27.62
CA LYS A 34 4.07 -11.88 27.06
C LYS A 34 2.67 -12.47 26.94
N GLY A 35 2.28 -12.83 25.71
CA GLY A 35 0.96 -13.39 25.39
C GLY A 35 -0.16 -12.36 25.27
N ALA A 36 0.12 -11.06 25.39
CA ALA A 36 -0.87 -10.00 25.17
C ALA A 36 -1.24 -9.82 23.69
N PHE A 37 -0.32 -10.15 22.79
CA PHE A 37 -0.51 -10.01 21.35
C PHE A 37 -0.48 -11.39 20.69
N SER A 38 -1.47 -11.66 19.84
CA SER A 38 -1.53 -12.86 18.98
C SER A 38 -0.79 -12.69 17.67
N SER A 39 -0.59 -11.45 17.25
CA SER A 39 0.05 -11.11 15.98
C SER A 39 0.82 -9.79 16.05
N PHE A 40 1.74 -9.61 15.11
CA PHE A 40 2.51 -8.39 14.94
C PHE A 40 2.48 -7.95 13.48
N TYR A 41 1.96 -6.77 13.23
CA TYR A 41 2.10 -6.07 11.96
C TYR A 41 3.41 -5.29 11.99
N ILE A 42 4.42 -5.84 11.34
CA ILE A 42 5.71 -5.20 11.13
C ILE A 42 5.59 -4.32 9.89
N LEU A 43 5.66 -3.01 10.09
CA LEU A 43 5.64 -2.03 9.01
C LEU A 43 6.92 -2.10 8.17
N PRO A 44 6.88 -1.71 6.88
CA PRO A 44 7.84 -2.17 5.88
C PRO A 44 9.26 -1.61 5.99
N SER A 45 9.58 -0.76 6.98
CA SER A 45 10.95 -0.29 7.22
C SER A 45 11.97 -1.40 7.50
N MET A 46 11.50 -2.64 7.75
CA MET A 46 12.37 -3.80 7.87
C MET A 46 13.02 -4.24 6.54
N PHE A 47 12.49 -3.82 5.41
CA PHE A 47 13.05 -4.09 4.08
C PHE A 47 14.03 -2.99 3.65
N HIS A 48 14.71 -3.18 2.52
CA HIS A 48 15.46 -2.09 1.90
C HIS A 48 14.48 -1.08 1.28
N THR A 49 14.42 0.10 1.85
CA THR A 49 13.48 1.17 1.48
C THR A 49 14.15 2.53 1.56
N ASP A 50 13.63 3.54 0.86
CA ASP A 50 14.20 4.90 0.87
C ASP A 50 13.21 5.99 1.31
N LEU A 51 11.97 5.92 0.91
CA LEU A 51 10.97 6.97 1.12
C LEU A 51 9.72 6.43 1.81
N ASP A 52 8.83 7.36 2.20
CA ASP A 52 7.47 7.06 2.66
C ASP A 52 7.45 6.06 3.83
N ARG A 53 8.42 6.20 4.75
CA ARG A 53 8.55 5.34 5.94
C ARG A 53 8.51 3.84 5.63
N GLY A 54 9.11 3.45 4.49
CA GLY A 54 9.21 2.03 4.09
C GLY A 54 8.27 1.62 2.96
N PHE A 55 7.30 2.45 2.56
CA PHE A 55 6.40 2.13 1.44
C PHE A 55 7.01 2.44 0.06
N SER A 56 8.21 2.99 0.00
CA SER A 56 9.04 3.05 -1.22
C SER A 56 10.11 1.97 -1.17
N VAL A 57 9.75 0.77 -1.60
CA VAL A 57 10.60 -0.41 -1.51
C VAL A 57 11.64 -0.41 -2.62
N ILE A 58 12.91 -0.61 -2.23
CA ILE A 58 14.03 -0.85 -3.14
C ILE A 58 14.04 -2.34 -3.51
N ASP A 59 14.03 -3.20 -2.51
CA ASP A 59 13.85 -4.64 -2.60
C ASP A 59 13.29 -5.22 -1.28
N TYR A 60 12.82 -6.47 -1.33
CA TYR A 60 12.25 -7.16 -0.16
C TYR A 60 13.29 -7.95 0.64
N GLY A 61 14.59 -7.65 0.49
CA GLY A 61 15.63 -8.11 1.40
C GLY A 61 15.49 -7.45 2.78
N ILE A 62 15.92 -8.15 3.81
CA ILE A 62 15.92 -7.62 5.18
C ILE A 62 17.03 -6.56 5.30
N ASN A 63 16.65 -5.35 5.72
CA ASN A 63 17.60 -4.31 6.09
C ASN A 63 18.29 -4.70 7.41
N GLY A 64 19.54 -5.13 7.33
CA GLY A 64 20.31 -5.59 8.47
C GLY A 64 20.59 -4.55 9.56
N GLU A 65 20.33 -3.25 9.28
CA GLU A 65 20.39 -2.19 10.30
C GLU A 65 19.12 -2.15 11.16
N ILE A 66 18.00 -2.66 10.66
CA ILE A 66 16.68 -2.59 11.32
C ILE A 66 16.24 -3.96 11.85
N ALA A 67 16.52 -5.04 11.13
CA ALA A 67 16.02 -6.37 11.46
C ALA A 67 17.04 -7.46 11.12
N GLN A 68 17.03 -8.55 11.90
CA GLN A 68 17.80 -9.75 11.63
C GLN A 68 16.84 -10.93 11.40
N LYS A 69 17.32 -11.95 10.73
CA LYS A 69 16.55 -13.16 10.50
C LYS A 69 16.16 -13.85 11.82
N GLU A 70 17.05 -13.82 12.79
CA GLU A 70 16.88 -14.35 14.13
C GLU A 70 15.71 -13.69 14.89
N ASP A 71 15.43 -12.41 14.61
CA ASP A 71 14.29 -11.70 15.20
C ASP A 71 12.96 -12.28 14.69
N LEU A 72 12.88 -12.55 13.38
CA LEU A 72 11.70 -13.18 12.77
C LEU A 72 11.51 -14.62 13.27
N GLU A 73 12.59 -15.38 13.40
CA GLU A 73 12.57 -16.72 13.96
C GLU A 73 12.10 -16.72 15.43
N ALA A 74 12.56 -15.73 16.21
CA ALA A 74 12.12 -15.58 17.60
C ALA A 74 10.60 -15.27 17.70
N LEU A 75 10.07 -14.42 16.84
CA LEU A 75 8.62 -14.13 16.78
C LEU A 75 7.82 -15.38 16.42
N GLN A 76 8.29 -16.18 15.46
CA GLN A 76 7.64 -17.45 15.10
C GLN A 76 7.64 -18.44 16.26
N GLN A 77 8.76 -18.55 17.00
CA GLN A 77 8.87 -19.41 18.19
C GLN A 77 7.94 -18.97 19.33
N MET A 78 7.62 -17.68 19.38
CA MET A 78 6.64 -17.13 20.33
C MET A 78 5.19 -17.35 19.89
N HIS A 79 4.97 -17.99 18.74
CA HIS A 79 3.65 -18.17 18.12
C HIS A 79 2.89 -16.85 17.85
N VAL A 80 3.64 -15.80 17.54
CA VAL A 80 3.10 -14.50 17.09
C VAL A 80 2.96 -14.55 15.57
N ASP A 81 1.74 -14.40 15.07
CA ASP A 81 1.50 -14.37 13.62
C ASP A 81 2.02 -13.06 13.03
N LEU A 82 2.78 -13.14 11.95
CA LEU A 82 3.33 -11.96 11.30
C LEU A 82 2.41 -11.46 10.19
N LYS A 83 2.19 -10.15 10.16
CA LYS A 83 1.58 -9.42 9.06
C LYS A 83 2.65 -8.53 8.43
N LEU A 84 2.87 -8.69 7.13
CA LEU A 84 3.85 -7.94 6.34
C LEU A 84 3.18 -7.27 5.15
N ASP A 85 3.78 -6.18 4.66
CA ASP A 85 3.30 -5.47 3.48
C ASP A 85 3.86 -6.05 2.18
N PHE A 86 3.03 -5.99 1.15
CA PHE A 86 3.40 -6.16 -0.24
C PHE A 86 2.86 -5.00 -1.06
N ILE A 87 3.74 -4.11 -1.48
CA ILE A 87 3.41 -2.94 -2.30
C ILE A 87 3.32 -3.38 -3.75
N LEU A 88 2.11 -3.40 -4.31
CA LEU A 88 1.86 -3.95 -5.64
C LEU A 88 1.91 -2.92 -6.76
N ASN A 89 1.66 -1.64 -6.44
CA ASN A 89 1.58 -0.62 -7.47
C ASN A 89 2.95 -0.13 -7.93
N HIS A 90 3.96 -0.09 -7.07
CA HIS A 90 5.21 0.61 -7.36
C HIS A 90 6.44 0.04 -6.67
N LEU A 91 7.62 0.41 -7.18
CA LEU A 91 8.92 0.27 -6.53
C LEU A 91 9.66 1.60 -6.54
N SER A 92 10.66 1.72 -5.66
CA SER A 92 11.57 2.87 -5.65
C SER A 92 12.34 3.00 -6.97
N VAL A 93 12.62 4.24 -7.35
CA VAL A 93 13.62 4.56 -8.37
C VAL A 93 14.97 3.89 -8.06
N GLN A 94 15.30 3.69 -6.77
CA GLN A 94 16.56 3.05 -6.34
C GLN A 94 16.51 1.51 -6.46
N SER A 95 15.39 0.92 -6.90
CA SER A 95 15.32 -0.51 -7.13
C SER A 95 16.32 -0.97 -8.20
N PRO A 96 16.91 -2.16 -8.07
CA PRO A 96 17.87 -2.68 -9.07
C PRO A 96 17.32 -2.66 -10.49
N GLN A 97 16.01 -2.91 -10.64
CA GLN A 97 15.31 -2.91 -11.93
C GLN A 97 15.28 -1.50 -12.57
N PHE A 98 14.98 -0.47 -11.77
CA PHE A 98 14.93 0.88 -12.32
C PHE A 98 16.31 1.46 -12.53
N GLN A 99 17.30 1.11 -11.70
CA GLN A 99 18.70 1.52 -11.89
C GLN A 99 19.28 0.89 -13.17
N ASP A 100 19.02 -0.39 -13.43
CA ASP A 100 19.40 -1.03 -14.71
C ASP A 100 18.74 -0.33 -15.91
N LEU A 101 17.46 0.06 -15.76
CA LEU A 101 16.74 0.81 -16.78
C LEU A 101 17.37 2.19 -17.03
N LEU A 102 17.76 2.93 -15.99
CA LEU A 102 18.43 4.23 -16.13
C LEU A 102 19.79 4.11 -16.83
N GLU A 103 20.55 3.05 -16.53
CA GLU A 103 21.86 2.79 -17.10
C GLU A 103 21.78 2.34 -18.57
N LYS A 104 20.89 1.40 -18.88
CA LYS A 104 20.85 0.71 -20.20
C LYS A 104 19.77 1.24 -21.15
N GLY A 105 18.84 2.05 -20.65
CA GLY A 105 17.72 2.57 -21.45
C GLY A 105 16.92 1.46 -22.15
N GLU A 106 16.72 1.59 -23.45
CA GLU A 106 15.98 0.60 -24.26
C GLU A 106 16.62 -0.79 -24.33
N ALA A 107 17.92 -0.90 -24.01
CA ALA A 107 18.62 -2.17 -23.95
C ALA A 107 18.41 -2.93 -22.65
N SER A 108 17.80 -2.30 -21.65
CA SER A 108 17.47 -2.95 -20.38
C SER A 108 16.43 -4.06 -20.57
N GLU A 109 16.62 -5.18 -19.89
CA GLU A 109 15.59 -6.21 -19.79
C GLU A 109 14.33 -5.70 -19.04
N TYR A 110 14.49 -4.69 -18.19
CA TYR A 110 13.41 -4.07 -17.41
C TYR A 110 12.69 -2.93 -18.12
N ARG A 111 12.94 -2.68 -19.43
CA ARG A 111 12.29 -1.58 -20.19
C ARG A 111 10.76 -1.62 -20.18
N ASP A 112 10.16 -2.80 -20.00
CA ASP A 112 8.71 -3.00 -19.89
C ASP A 112 8.26 -3.38 -18.44
N PHE A 113 9.14 -3.26 -17.47
CA PHE A 113 8.85 -3.55 -16.07
C PHE A 113 8.04 -2.41 -15.40
N PHE A 114 8.35 -1.19 -15.77
CA PHE A 114 7.64 0.02 -15.36
C PHE A 114 6.76 0.53 -16.49
N ILE A 115 5.74 1.31 -16.15
CA ILE A 115 4.81 1.83 -17.15
C ILE A 115 5.45 3.02 -17.88
N ASP A 116 5.92 2.82 -19.11
CA ASP A 116 6.29 3.89 -20.04
C ASP A 116 5.02 4.67 -20.40
N TRP A 117 4.96 5.94 -19.95
CA TRP A 117 3.80 6.79 -20.13
C TRP A 117 3.43 7.02 -21.60
N ASN A 118 4.40 7.34 -22.44
CA ASN A 118 4.14 7.60 -23.85
C ASN A 118 3.68 6.34 -24.61
N LYS A 119 4.24 5.18 -24.26
CA LYS A 119 3.83 3.90 -24.82
C LYS A 119 2.41 3.54 -24.38
N PHE A 120 2.07 3.76 -23.11
CA PHE A 120 0.72 3.49 -22.58
C PHE A 120 -0.35 4.34 -23.29
N TRP A 121 -0.08 5.62 -23.53
CA TRP A 121 -1.02 6.56 -24.12
C TRP A 121 -0.88 6.71 -25.65
N ALA A 122 -0.11 5.85 -26.31
CA ALA A 122 0.12 5.94 -27.77
C ALA A 122 -1.20 6.05 -28.54
N GLY A 123 -1.31 7.11 -29.36
CA GLY A 123 -2.51 7.41 -30.16
C GLY A 123 -3.67 8.11 -29.38
N CYS A 124 -3.52 8.35 -28.07
CA CYS A 124 -4.56 8.93 -27.25
C CYS A 124 -4.40 10.44 -26.98
N GLY A 125 -3.36 11.08 -27.52
CA GLY A 125 -3.06 12.49 -27.30
C GLY A 125 -1.90 12.98 -28.13
N ASP A 126 -1.39 14.17 -27.79
CA ASP A 126 -0.29 14.84 -28.49
C ASP A 126 0.88 15.08 -27.54
N LEU A 127 2.10 15.12 -28.07
CA LEU A 127 3.31 15.40 -27.29
C LEU A 127 3.36 16.90 -26.95
N ASN A 128 3.71 17.21 -25.71
CA ASN A 128 4.05 18.57 -25.31
C ASN A 128 5.51 18.91 -25.66
N GLU A 129 5.96 20.12 -25.30
CA GLU A 129 7.32 20.62 -25.58
C GLU A 129 8.42 19.78 -24.90
N GLU A 130 8.08 19.09 -23.82
CA GLU A 130 9.01 18.21 -23.08
C GLU A 130 9.03 16.77 -23.61
N GLY A 131 8.27 16.48 -24.68
CA GLY A 131 8.14 15.14 -25.26
C GLY A 131 7.25 14.19 -24.44
N VAL A 132 6.44 14.71 -23.54
CA VAL A 132 5.46 13.94 -22.74
C VAL A 132 4.12 13.95 -23.47
N LEU A 133 3.53 12.80 -23.71
CA LEU A 133 2.21 12.68 -24.29
C LEU A 133 1.16 13.19 -23.30
N VAL A 134 0.35 14.15 -23.73
CA VAL A 134 -0.80 14.68 -23.00
C VAL A 134 -2.06 14.00 -23.53
N PRO A 135 -2.67 13.08 -22.77
CA PRO A 135 -3.86 12.38 -23.21
C PRO A 135 -5.04 13.34 -23.38
N ARG A 136 -5.88 13.10 -24.39
CA ARG A 136 -7.12 13.85 -24.56
C ARG A 136 -8.05 13.63 -23.35
N GLN A 137 -8.81 14.66 -23.00
CA GLN A 137 -9.68 14.70 -21.83
C GLN A 137 -10.67 13.52 -21.77
N GLU A 138 -11.12 13.04 -22.91
CA GLU A 138 -12.05 11.88 -23.00
C GLU A 138 -11.47 10.59 -22.40
N TYR A 139 -10.14 10.42 -22.40
CA TYR A 139 -9.47 9.24 -21.84
C TYR A 139 -9.15 9.37 -20.34
N ILE A 140 -9.05 10.59 -19.81
CA ILE A 140 -8.59 10.82 -18.43
C ILE A 140 -9.68 11.45 -17.52
N LYS A 141 -10.88 11.68 -18.04
CA LYS A 141 -11.98 12.34 -17.30
C LYS A 141 -12.40 11.62 -16.02
N ASP A 142 -12.23 10.28 -15.99
CA ASP A 142 -12.61 9.43 -14.87
C ASP A 142 -11.38 9.02 -14.02
N MET A 143 -10.20 9.58 -14.32
CA MET A 143 -8.99 9.33 -13.58
C MET A 143 -8.84 10.27 -12.38
N PHE A 144 -8.32 9.72 -11.30
CA PHE A 144 -7.93 10.47 -10.11
C PHE A 144 -6.42 10.64 -10.06
N PHE A 145 -5.96 11.90 -10.04
CA PHE A 145 -4.55 12.23 -9.89
C PHE A 145 -4.28 12.74 -8.47
N ARG A 146 -3.41 12.07 -7.74
CA ARG A 146 -3.07 12.40 -6.35
C ARG A 146 -2.26 13.69 -6.21
N LYS A 147 -1.69 14.19 -7.29
CA LYS A 147 -0.89 15.42 -7.35
C LYS A 147 -1.28 16.26 -8.55
N PRO A 148 -1.05 17.58 -8.52
CA PRO A 148 -1.31 18.46 -9.67
C PRO A 148 -0.53 18.03 -10.92
N GLY A 149 -1.15 18.12 -12.08
CA GLY A 149 -0.55 17.77 -13.36
C GLY A 149 -0.60 16.27 -13.68
N LEU A 150 0.15 15.87 -14.70
CA LEU A 150 0.24 14.46 -15.08
C LEU A 150 1.07 13.66 -14.06
N PRO A 151 0.69 12.41 -13.76
CA PRO A 151 1.42 11.58 -12.82
C PRO A 151 2.64 10.93 -13.48
N VAL A 152 3.61 11.72 -13.85
CA VAL A 152 4.80 11.28 -14.59
C VAL A 152 6.10 11.76 -13.95
N LEU A 153 7.13 10.95 -14.02
CA LEU A 153 8.52 11.32 -13.82
C LEU A 153 9.27 11.19 -15.16
N VAL A 154 9.82 12.30 -15.64
CA VAL A 154 10.67 12.27 -16.85
C VAL A 154 12.10 11.99 -16.41
N VAL A 155 12.62 10.83 -16.81
CA VAL A 155 13.99 10.42 -16.55
C VAL A 155 14.87 10.61 -17.78
N GLU A 156 16.16 10.85 -17.54
CA GLU A 156 17.20 10.95 -18.56
C GLU A 156 18.10 9.73 -18.46
N PHE A 157 18.24 8.99 -19.55
CA PHE A 157 19.10 7.82 -19.63
C PHE A 157 20.57 8.20 -19.82
N ALA A 158 21.46 7.24 -19.67
CA ALA A 158 22.90 7.45 -19.84
C ALA A 158 23.29 7.94 -21.24
N ASP A 159 22.50 7.67 -22.26
CA ASP A 159 22.69 8.14 -23.64
C ASP A 159 22.13 9.56 -23.89
N GLY A 160 21.57 10.20 -22.86
CA GLY A 160 20.96 11.53 -22.92
C GLY A 160 19.51 11.55 -23.44
N SER A 161 18.96 10.43 -23.85
CA SER A 161 17.54 10.33 -24.23
C SER A 161 16.65 10.44 -22.99
N LYS A 162 15.42 10.93 -23.18
CA LYS A 162 14.47 11.17 -22.07
C LYS A 162 13.19 10.38 -22.28
N LYS A 163 12.67 9.82 -21.17
CA LYS A 163 11.39 9.13 -21.17
C LYS A 163 10.55 9.47 -19.96
N PRO A 164 9.23 9.66 -20.14
CA PRO A 164 8.28 9.76 -19.03
C PRO A 164 7.81 8.37 -18.60
N TYR A 165 7.90 8.11 -17.30
CA TYR A 165 7.34 6.93 -16.66
C TYR A 165 6.20 7.30 -15.73
N TRP A 166 5.20 6.43 -15.61
CA TRP A 166 4.09 6.64 -14.69
C TRP A 166 4.58 6.70 -13.23
N ASN A 167 4.13 7.72 -12.51
CA ASN A 167 4.45 7.94 -11.12
C ASN A 167 3.21 8.46 -10.38
N THR A 168 2.48 7.56 -9.73
CA THR A 168 1.22 7.89 -9.04
C THR A 168 1.48 8.66 -7.74
N PHE A 169 2.52 8.30 -6.98
CA PHE A 169 2.75 8.79 -5.62
C PHE A 169 3.89 9.82 -5.56
N TYR A 170 4.95 9.53 -4.81
CA TYR A 170 6.03 10.46 -4.54
C TYR A 170 7.04 10.55 -5.70
N GLN A 171 7.54 11.76 -5.94
CA GLN A 171 8.71 11.99 -6.81
C GLN A 171 9.46 13.26 -6.39
N GLN A 172 10.78 13.22 -6.59
CA GLN A 172 11.68 14.36 -6.44
C GLN A 172 12.84 14.23 -7.45
N VAL A 173 13.30 15.34 -7.98
CA VAL A 173 14.49 15.40 -8.83
C VAL A 173 15.43 16.44 -8.26
N ASP A 174 16.60 15.97 -7.84
CA ASP A 174 17.68 16.83 -7.38
C ASP A 174 18.75 16.93 -8.47
N VAL A 175 19.41 18.08 -8.57
CA VAL A 175 20.50 18.30 -9.54
C VAL A 175 21.76 18.60 -8.74
N ASP A 176 22.79 17.80 -8.92
CA ASP A 176 24.09 18.02 -8.26
C ASP A 176 24.89 19.18 -8.86
N GLU A 177 26.02 19.49 -8.26
CA GLU A 177 26.93 20.57 -8.69
C GLU A 177 27.46 20.40 -10.14
N ASN A 178 27.43 19.17 -10.66
CA ASN A 178 27.87 18.83 -12.02
C ASN A 178 26.71 18.83 -13.03
N GLY A 179 25.49 19.16 -12.58
CA GLY A 179 24.30 19.16 -13.42
C GLY A 179 23.68 17.77 -13.60
N LYS A 180 24.17 16.74 -12.89
CA LYS A 180 23.60 15.38 -12.94
C LYS A 180 22.34 15.32 -12.12
N LYS A 181 21.30 14.72 -12.68
CA LYS A 181 20.01 14.51 -12.02
C LYS A 181 20.04 13.25 -11.17
N HIS A 182 19.52 13.40 -9.98
CA HIS A 182 19.26 12.32 -9.02
C HIS A 182 17.75 12.21 -8.81
N TYR A 183 17.22 11.04 -9.06
CA TYR A 183 15.79 10.78 -8.98
C TYR A 183 15.47 10.06 -7.68
N LEU A 184 14.40 10.51 -7.02
CA LEU A 184 13.72 9.80 -5.96
C LEU A 184 12.25 9.65 -6.35
N GLY A 185 11.64 8.51 -6.09
CA GLY A 185 10.24 8.31 -6.46
C GLY A 185 9.79 6.87 -6.41
N GLN A 186 8.46 6.74 -6.43
CA GLN A 186 7.73 5.48 -6.43
C GLN A 186 7.19 5.23 -7.85
N MET A 187 7.86 4.35 -8.60
CA MET A 187 7.59 4.14 -10.02
C MET A 187 6.59 3.02 -10.25
N ASP A 188 5.52 3.31 -10.98
CA ASP A 188 4.42 2.39 -11.19
C ASP A 188 4.81 1.19 -12.05
N LEU A 189 4.48 -0.01 -11.55
CA LEU A 189 4.80 -1.28 -12.17
C LEU A 189 3.84 -1.62 -13.31
N ASN A 190 4.36 -2.17 -14.38
CA ASN A 190 3.56 -2.71 -15.47
C ASN A 190 3.12 -4.14 -15.15
N ILE A 191 1.95 -4.31 -14.56
CA ILE A 191 1.42 -5.63 -14.17
C ILE A 191 1.17 -6.59 -15.35
N LYS A 192 1.26 -6.09 -16.60
CA LYS A 192 1.18 -6.91 -17.83
C LYS A 192 2.53 -7.51 -18.20
N SER A 193 3.63 -7.05 -17.58
CA SER A 193 4.97 -7.58 -17.81
C SER A 193 5.17 -8.93 -17.14
N PRO A 194 5.63 -9.97 -17.84
CA PRO A 194 5.98 -11.25 -17.23
C PRO A 194 7.02 -11.11 -16.12
N LEU A 195 7.99 -10.19 -16.26
CA LEU A 195 9.01 -9.94 -15.25
C LEU A 195 8.42 -9.37 -13.96
N VAL A 196 7.39 -8.53 -14.03
CA VAL A 196 6.66 -8.04 -12.85
C VAL A 196 5.91 -9.19 -12.17
N LEU A 197 5.26 -10.06 -12.94
CA LEU A 197 4.57 -11.21 -12.37
C LEU A 197 5.53 -12.21 -11.71
N ASP A 198 6.72 -12.39 -12.26
CA ASP A 198 7.76 -13.21 -11.64
C ASP A 198 8.35 -12.56 -10.39
N PHE A 199 8.55 -11.25 -10.40
CA PHE A 199 8.90 -10.48 -9.22
C PHE A 199 7.85 -10.65 -8.10
N TYR A 200 6.56 -10.60 -8.43
CA TYR A 200 5.49 -10.82 -7.43
C TYR A 200 5.54 -12.22 -6.83
N LYS A 201 5.75 -13.26 -7.63
CA LYS A 201 5.90 -14.63 -7.13
C LYS A 201 7.09 -14.76 -6.18
N GLN A 202 8.25 -14.19 -6.55
CA GLN A 202 9.46 -14.20 -5.74
C GLN A 202 9.24 -13.46 -4.42
N THR A 203 8.58 -12.30 -4.46
CA THR A 203 8.27 -11.52 -3.26
C THR A 203 7.32 -12.27 -2.32
N LEU A 204 6.24 -12.87 -2.84
CA LEU A 204 5.34 -13.69 -2.03
C LEU A 204 6.05 -14.89 -1.38
N ALA A 205 6.98 -15.52 -2.11
CA ALA A 205 7.81 -16.59 -1.56
C ALA A 205 8.71 -16.08 -0.43
N ALA A 206 9.34 -14.92 -0.60
CA ALA A 206 10.19 -14.28 0.41
C ALA A 206 9.40 -13.93 1.67
N LEU A 207 8.25 -13.24 1.52
CA LEU A 207 7.38 -12.86 2.64
C LEU A 207 6.90 -14.09 3.43
N ALA A 208 6.50 -15.16 2.73
CA ALA A 208 6.13 -16.41 3.36
C ALA A 208 7.35 -17.05 4.06
N GLY A 209 8.54 -16.99 3.47
CA GLY A 209 9.80 -17.45 4.06
C GLY A 209 10.17 -16.69 5.34
N TYR A 210 9.83 -15.42 5.44
CA TYR A 210 9.94 -14.60 6.66
C TYR A 210 8.92 -14.97 7.74
N GLY A 211 7.96 -15.83 7.42
CA GLY A 211 6.92 -16.28 8.35
C GLY A 211 5.62 -15.50 8.31
N ALA A 212 5.40 -14.70 7.26
CA ALA A 212 4.14 -14.00 7.10
C ALA A 212 2.96 -14.97 7.11
N LYS A 213 1.96 -14.69 7.94
CA LYS A 213 0.64 -15.33 7.94
C LYS A 213 -0.39 -14.49 7.22
N ILE A 214 -0.22 -13.17 7.28
CA ILE A 214 -1.05 -12.19 6.61
C ILE A 214 -0.13 -11.33 5.74
N VAL A 215 -0.49 -11.13 4.48
CA VAL A 215 0.15 -10.19 3.57
C VAL A 215 -0.83 -9.10 3.22
N ARG A 216 -0.54 -7.87 3.65
CA ARG A 216 -1.30 -6.67 3.27
C ARG A 216 -0.90 -6.25 1.87
N LEU A 217 -1.88 -6.12 1.01
CA LEU A 217 -1.69 -5.67 -0.36
C LEU A 217 -1.85 -4.15 -0.43
N ASP A 218 -0.73 -3.44 -0.29
CA ASP A 218 -0.70 -1.99 -0.33
C ASP A 218 -0.91 -1.45 -1.74
N ALA A 219 -1.70 -0.39 -1.85
CA ALA A 219 -1.95 0.36 -3.09
C ALA A 219 -2.36 -0.50 -4.30
N PHE A 220 -2.83 -1.75 -4.11
CA PHE A 220 -3.08 -2.68 -5.21
C PHE A 220 -4.18 -2.20 -6.16
N ALA A 221 -5.15 -1.45 -5.66
CA ALA A 221 -6.25 -0.91 -6.46
C ALA A 221 -5.80 0.14 -7.50
N TYR A 222 -4.58 0.66 -7.37
CA TYR A 222 -3.94 1.54 -8.35
C TYR A 222 -3.17 0.77 -9.42
N ALA A 223 -2.81 -0.50 -9.20
CA ALA A 223 -1.94 -1.25 -10.11
C ALA A 223 -2.58 -1.53 -11.48
N PRO A 224 -3.86 -1.95 -11.59
CA PRO A 224 -4.51 -2.11 -12.89
C PRO A 224 -4.77 -0.77 -13.57
N LYS A 225 -4.21 -0.58 -14.75
CA LYS A 225 -4.40 0.62 -15.57
C LYS A 225 -4.78 0.23 -17.00
N GLU A 226 -5.84 0.86 -17.51
CA GLU A 226 -6.36 0.69 -18.86
C GLU A 226 -6.70 2.04 -19.48
N VAL A 227 -6.46 2.20 -20.77
CA VAL A 227 -6.81 3.42 -21.50
C VAL A 227 -8.33 3.64 -21.44
N GLY A 228 -8.75 4.84 -21.07
CA GLY A 228 -10.17 5.22 -20.99
C GLY A 228 -10.91 4.66 -19.77
N SER A 229 -10.19 4.07 -18.82
CA SER A 229 -10.75 3.57 -17.57
C SER A 229 -10.23 4.36 -16.36
N LYS A 230 -10.84 4.13 -15.20
CA LYS A 230 -10.32 4.65 -13.92
C LYS A 230 -8.92 4.10 -13.65
N ASN A 231 -8.09 4.86 -12.98
CA ASN A 231 -6.77 4.43 -12.51
C ASN A 231 -6.76 4.00 -11.03
N PHE A 232 -7.94 3.92 -10.43
CA PHE A 232 -8.19 3.42 -9.08
C PHE A 232 -9.51 2.66 -9.07
N LEU A 233 -9.52 1.46 -8.47
CA LEU A 233 -10.68 0.55 -8.47
C LEU A 233 -11.25 0.34 -9.88
N ASN A 234 -10.38 0.02 -10.81
CA ASN A 234 -10.76 -0.30 -12.19
C ASN A 234 -11.51 -1.64 -12.21
N ASP A 235 -12.80 -1.61 -12.47
CA ASP A 235 -13.64 -2.79 -12.54
C ASP A 235 -13.79 -3.26 -14.01
N PRO A 236 -13.56 -4.55 -14.34
CA PRO A 236 -13.26 -5.67 -13.45
C PRO A 236 -11.77 -5.86 -13.11
N GLY A 237 -10.86 -5.09 -13.70
CA GLY A 237 -9.41 -5.30 -13.67
C GLY A 237 -8.82 -5.42 -12.27
N THR A 238 -9.31 -4.62 -11.30
CA THR A 238 -8.86 -4.71 -9.89
C THR A 238 -9.14 -6.08 -9.28
N TRP A 239 -10.31 -6.66 -9.55
CA TRP A 239 -10.70 -7.94 -8.98
C TRP A 239 -10.04 -9.12 -9.70
N GLU A 240 -9.83 -9.02 -11.00
CA GLU A 240 -9.06 -9.99 -11.79
C GLU A 240 -7.60 -10.03 -11.33
N PHE A 241 -7.01 -8.86 -11.11
CA PHE A 241 -5.65 -8.76 -10.57
C PHE A 241 -5.55 -9.31 -9.14
N LEU A 242 -6.51 -8.99 -8.26
CA LEU A 242 -6.56 -9.57 -6.92
C LEU A 242 -6.64 -11.09 -6.95
N GLN A 243 -7.43 -11.67 -7.87
CA GLN A 243 -7.51 -13.11 -8.05
C GLN A 243 -6.17 -13.69 -8.52
N GLN A 244 -5.49 -13.02 -9.45
CA GLN A 244 -4.16 -13.44 -9.93
C GLN A 244 -3.13 -13.46 -8.79
N ILE A 245 -3.09 -12.43 -7.94
CA ILE A 245 -2.22 -12.41 -6.76
C ILE A 245 -2.60 -13.50 -5.77
N THR A 246 -3.90 -13.77 -5.59
CA THR A 246 -4.39 -14.85 -4.73
C THR A 246 -3.90 -16.21 -5.20
N ASP A 247 -3.96 -16.47 -6.50
CA ASP A 247 -3.49 -17.74 -7.07
C ASP A 247 -1.97 -17.90 -6.92
N MET A 248 -1.20 -16.81 -7.02
CA MET A 248 0.23 -16.80 -6.74
C MET A 248 0.55 -17.06 -5.27
N ALA A 249 -0.26 -16.55 -4.33
CA ALA A 249 -0.08 -16.70 -2.90
C ALA A 249 -0.52 -18.07 -2.35
N LYS A 250 -1.42 -18.75 -3.06
CA LYS A 250 -2.03 -20.02 -2.63
C LYS A 250 -1.04 -21.11 -2.20
N PRO A 251 0.09 -21.34 -2.90
CA PRO A 251 1.07 -22.35 -2.49
C PRO A 251 1.68 -22.11 -1.11
N TYR A 252 1.71 -20.86 -0.66
CA TYR A 252 2.33 -20.45 0.59
C TYR A 252 1.36 -20.46 1.78
N GLY A 253 0.06 -20.57 1.52
CA GLY A 253 -0.98 -20.59 2.57
C GLY A 253 -1.08 -19.30 3.38
N VAL A 254 -0.59 -18.18 2.86
CA VAL A 254 -0.74 -16.84 3.47
C VAL A 254 -2.14 -16.30 3.21
N ALA A 255 -2.69 -15.55 4.16
CA ALA A 255 -3.93 -14.81 3.98
C ALA A 255 -3.63 -13.44 3.37
N LEU A 256 -4.35 -13.05 2.34
CA LEU A 256 -4.24 -11.73 1.75
C LEU A 256 -5.21 -10.76 2.43
N LEU A 257 -4.74 -9.55 2.68
CA LEU A 257 -5.50 -8.44 3.23
C LEU A 257 -5.43 -7.25 2.27
N PRO A 258 -6.41 -7.13 1.36
CA PRO A 258 -6.46 -6.00 0.42
C PRO A 258 -6.66 -4.68 1.19
N GLU A 259 -5.84 -3.68 0.88
CA GLU A 259 -6.01 -2.34 1.40
C GLU A 259 -6.68 -1.47 0.33
N ILE A 260 -7.90 -1.02 0.62
CA ILE A 260 -8.66 -0.10 -0.22
C ILE A 260 -9.35 0.92 0.68
N HIS A 261 -9.01 2.19 0.49
CA HIS A 261 -9.78 3.29 1.05
C HIS A 261 -10.95 3.62 0.12
N ALA A 262 -12.15 3.38 0.61
CA ALA A 262 -13.39 3.68 -0.08
C ALA A 262 -14.47 3.99 0.96
N SER A 263 -15.39 4.88 0.62
CA SER A 263 -16.46 5.23 1.53
C SER A 263 -17.42 4.06 1.77
N TYR A 264 -18.13 4.11 2.90
CA TYR A 264 -19.15 3.09 3.19
C TYR A 264 -20.23 3.02 2.11
N GLU A 265 -20.64 4.18 1.55
CA GLU A 265 -21.68 4.24 0.52
C GLU A 265 -21.24 3.57 -0.81
N GLU A 266 -19.93 3.60 -1.13
CA GLU A 266 -19.39 2.89 -2.30
C GLU A 266 -19.49 1.36 -2.16
N GLY A 267 -19.56 0.85 -0.95
CA GLY A 267 -19.77 -0.57 -0.68
C GLY A 267 -18.61 -1.50 -1.01
N THR A 268 -17.44 -0.98 -1.31
CA THR A 268 -16.24 -1.77 -1.69
C THR A 268 -15.87 -2.82 -0.63
N TYR A 269 -16.02 -2.50 0.66
CA TYR A 269 -15.79 -3.44 1.77
C TYR A 269 -16.67 -4.68 1.68
N ARG A 270 -17.91 -4.56 1.17
CA ARG A 270 -18.83 -5.70 0.96
C ARG A 270 -18.29 -6.62 -0.12
N THR A 271 -17.86 -6.04 -1.25
CA THR A 271 -17.25 -6.79 -2.35
C THR A 271 -16.02 -7.57 -1.89
N ILE A 272 -15.15 -6.96 -1.07
CA ILE A 272 -13.98 -7.61 -0.48
C ILE A 272 -14.42 -8.81 0.38
N ALA A 273 -15.39 -8.60 1.29
CA ALA A 273 -15.91 -9.66 2.17
C ALA A 273 -16.58 -10.80 1.40
N GLU A 274 -17.42 -10.49 0.40
CA GLU A 274 -18.10 -11.47 -0.44
C GLU A 274 -17.13 -12.33 -1.26
N LYS A 275 -15.98 -11.77 -1.64
CA LYS A 275 -14.89 -12.51 -2.27
C LYS A 275 -14.07 -13.36 -1.28
N GLY A 276 -14.41 -13.32 0.02
CA GLY A 276 -13.81 -14.16 1.06
C GLY A 276 -12.54 -13.61 1.70
N TYR A 277 -12.18 -12.36 1.43
CA TYR A 277 -11.04 -11.70 2.07
C TYR A 277 -11.39 -11.11 3.43
N MET A 278 -10.38 -10.84 4.24
CA MET A 278 -10.53 -9.99 5.41
C MET A 278 -10.69 -8.54 4.97
N VAL A 279 -11.48 -7.78 5.72
CA VAL A 279 -11.74 -6.37 5.48
C VAL A 279 -10.95 -5.52 6.49
N TYR A 280 -10.24 -4.51 6.02
CA TYR A 280 -9.76 -3.44 6.89
C TYR A 280 -10.94 -2.63 7.40
N ASP A 281 -11.10 -2.58 8.72
CA ASP A 281 -12.16 -1.77 9.34
C ASP A 281 -11.70 -0.31 9.49
N PHE A 282 -11.71 0.41 8.37
CA PHE A 282 -11.39 1.84 8.32
C PHE A 282 -12.50 2.72 8.91
N PHE A 283 -13.69 2.15 9.15
CA PHE A 283 -14.83 2.89 9.72
C PHE A 283 -14.76 2.96 11.25
N LEU A 284 -14.25 1.91 11.89
CA LEU A 284 -14.22 1.78 13.35
C LEU A 284 -13.61 2.99 14.06
N PRO A 285 -12.42 3.51 13.69
CA PRO A 285 -11.81 4.60 14.45
C PRO A 285 -12.67 5.87 14.44
N GLY A 286 -13.24 6.21 13.29
CA GLY A 286 -14.13 7.37 13.18
C GLY A 286 -15.45 7.18 13.92
N LEU A 287 -16.03 5.98 13.88
CA LEU A 287 -17.25 5.66 14.61
C LEU A 287 -17.04 5.68 16.14
N VAL A 288 -15.86 5.27 16.61
CA VAL A 288 -15.50 5.39 18.04
C VAL A 288 -15.41 6.85 18.45
N LEU A 289 -14.74 7.69 17.65
CA LEU A 289 -14.66 9.13 17.90
C LEU A 289 -16.06 9.76 17.91
N ASP A 290 -16.89 9.42 16.92
CA ASP A 290 -18.26 9.87 16.85
C ASP A 290 -19.08 9.47 18.07
N ALA A 291 -18.95 8.23 18.53
CA ALA A 291 -19.66 7.75 19.71
C ALA A 291 -19.29 8.56 20.98
N PHE A 292 -18.03 8.95 21.14
CA PHE A 292 -17.61 9.82 22.25
C PHE A 292 -18.16 11.23 22.12
N GLU A 293 -18.09 11.85 20.95
CA GLU A 293 -18.57 13.22 20.73
C GLU A 293 -20.09 13.34 20.83
N GLN A 294 -20.82 12.33 20.37
CA GLN A 294 -22.28 12.29 20.44
C GLN A 294 -22.82 11.71 21.76
N GLN A 295 -21.95 11.14 22.61
CA GLN A 295 -22.35 10.37 23.80
C GLN A 295 -23.38 9.27 23.47
N SER A 296 -23.24 8.66 22.28
CA SER A 296 -24.15 7.64 21.74
C SER A 296 -23.36 6.62 20.92
N GLY A 297 -23.50 5.34 21.24
CA GLY A 297 -22.93 4.22 20.51
C GLY A 297 -23.81 3.68 19.38
N GLU A 298 -24.90 4.32 19.00
CA GLU A 298 -25.89 3.80 18.06
C GLU A 298 -25.26 3.42 16.70
N LYS A 299 -24.48 4.33 16.10
CA LYS A 299 -23.84 4.11 14.80
C LYS A 299 -22.76 3.02 14.88
N LEU A 300 -21.98 3.03 15.94
CA LEU A 300 -20.97 1.99 16.21
C LEU A 300 -21.61 0.62 16.39
N ALA A 301 -22.71 0.51 17.15
CA ALA A 301 -23.44 -0.74 17.32
C ALA A 301 -24.09 -1.22 16.01
N SER A 302 -24.63 -0.31 15.22
CA SER A 302 -25.19 -0.64 13.89
C SER A 302 -24.12 -1.24 12.97
N TRP A 303 -22.92 -0.68 12.94
CA TRP A 303 -21.80 -1.21 12.18
C TRP A 303 -21.36 -2.59 12.69
N ALA A 304 -21.21 -2.74 14.01
CA ALA A 304 -20.86 -4.03 14.60
C ALA A 304 -21.90 -5.13 14.27
N ASN A 305 -23.18 -4.79 14.28
CA ASN A 305 -24.24 -5.72 13.86
C ASN A 305 -24.13 -6.08 12.38
N GLU A 306 -23.84 -5.14 11.49
CA GLU A 306 -23.63 -5.42 10.08
C GLU A 306 -22.46 -6.40 9.84
N ILE A 307 -21.34 -6.22 10.57
CA ILE A 307 -20.20 -7.15 10.51
C ILE A 307 -20.64 -8.57 10.89
N LEU A 308 -21.41 -8.71 11.97
CA LEU A 308 -21.92 -10.01 12.44
C LEU A 308 -22.92 -10.63 11.49
N GLU A 309 -23.92 -9.88 11.03
CA GLU A 309 -24.96 -10.36 10.10
C GLU A 309 -24.38 -10.82 8.77
N LYS A 310 -23.38 -10.14 8.26
CA LYS A 310 -22.70 -10.48 7.01
C LYS A 310 -21.56 -11.46 7.19
N ASN A 311 -21.29 -11.89 8.44
CA ASN A 311 -20.18 -12.78 8.78
C ASN A 311 -18.83 -12.29 8.20
N MET A 312 -18.58 -11.00 8.26
CA MET A 312 -17.35 -10.40 7.77
C MET A 312 -16.21 -10.64 8.75
N ARG A 313 -15.05 -11.00 8.22
CA ARG A 313 -13.80 -11.04 8.98
C ARG A 313 -13.10 -9.70 8.85
N THR A 314 -12.87 -9.02 9.95
CA THR A 314 -12.28 -7.68 9.94
C THR A 314 -10.94 -7.63 10.65
N VAL A 315 -10.09 -6.72 10.21
CA VAL A 315 -8.93 -6.24 10.95
C VAL A 315 -9.30 -4.88 11.52
N ASN A 316 -9.65 -4.88 12.80
CA ASN A 316 -10.10 -3.69 13.52
C ASN A 316 -8.89 -2.84 13.92
N MET A 317 -9.02 -1.51 13.84
CA MET A 317 -8.00 -0.57 14.29
C MET A 317 -8.65 0.68 14.89
N LEU A 318 -7.94 1.40 15.75
CA LEU A 318 -8.34 2.73 16.25
C LEU A 318 -7.55 3.87 15.57
N GLY A 319 -6.68 3.52 14.65
CA GLY A 319 -5.82 4.37 13.84
C GLY A 319 -4.68 3.52 13.27
N CYS A 320 -4.01 4.04 12.25
CA CYS A 320 -2.86 3.40 11.65
C CYS A 320 -1.74 4.44 11.40
N HIS A 321 -0.69 4.02 10.72
CA HIS A 321 0.42 4.91 10.34
C HIS A 321 -0.02 6.07 9.42
N ASP A 322 -1.13 5.92 8.68
CA ASP A 322 -1.72 6.96 7.83
C ASP A 322 -2.69 7.89 8.57
N GLY A 323 -3.03 7.57 9.82
CA GLY A 323 -3.99 8.32 10.62
C GLY A 323 -5.38 7.69 10.67
N ILE A 324 -6.42 8.53 10.66
CA ILE A 324 -7.83 8.10 10.72
C ILE A 324 -8.55 8.60 9.47
N PRO A 325 -9.07 7.69 8.61
CA PRO A 325 -9.73 8.04 7.35
C PRO A 325 -11.19 8.45 7.56
N LEU A 326 -11.44 9.67 8.05
CA LEU A 326 -12.80 10.13 8.38
C LEU A 326 -13.73 10.23 7.16
N LEU A 327 -13.19 10.46 5.95
CA LEU A 327 -14.00 10.53 4.74
C LEU A 327 -14.59 9.17 4.34
N ASP A 328 -13.99 8.07 4.77
CA ASP A 328 -14.53 6.72 4.53
C ASP A 328 -15.87 6.50 5.24
N LEU A 329 -16.23 7.36 6.22
CA LEU A 329 -17.53 7.32 6.92
C LEU A 329 -18.72 7.85 6.10
N MET A 330 -18.51 8.39 4.90
CA MET A 330 -19.62 8.84 4.06
C MET A 330 -20.59 7.66 3.80
N GLY A 331 -21.89 7.94 4.06
CA GLY A 331 -22.94 6.93 4.05
C GLY A 331 -23.25 6.31 5.42
N LEU A 332 -22.32 6.30 6.38
CA LEU A 332 -22.57 5.96 7.79
C LEU A 332 -22.94 7.19 8.60
N LEU A 333 -22.21 8.30 8.38
CA LEU A 333 -22.44 9.60 8.99
C LEU A 333 -22.76 10.63 7.89
N SER A 334 -23.47 11.69 8.26
CA SER A 334 -23.68 12.84 7.35
C SER A 334 -22.38 13.64 7.16
N GLU A 335 -22.26 14.34 6.04
CA GLU A 335 -21.11 15.20 5.77
C GLU A 335 -20.90 16.25 6.88
N GLU A 336 -21.98 16.86 7.39
CA GLU A 336 -21.94 17.82 8.49
C GLU A 336 -21.32 17.20 9.75
N ARG A 337 -21.68 15.94 10.06
CA ARG A 337 -21.18 15.23 11.24
C ARG A 337 -19.71 14.84 11.07
N ILE A 338 -19.29 14.42 9.88
CA ILE A 338 -17.89 14.15 9.54
C ILE A 338 -17.07 15.45 9.67
N GLN A 339 -17.56 16.57 9.11
CA GLN A 339 -16.88 17.86 9.23
C GLN A 339 -16.77 18.30 10.70
N GLY A 340 -17.82 18.13 11.49
CA GLY A 340 -17.80 18.41 12.93
C GLY A 340 -16.76 17.60 13.71
N LEU A 341 -16.52 16.33 13.32
CA LEU A 341 -15.45 15.51 13.90
C LEU A 341 -14.07 16.06 13.51
N ILE A 342 -13.87 16.41 12.24
CA ILE A 342 -12.62 17.02 11.75
C ILE A 342 -12.32 18.30 12.53
N ASP A 343 -13.28 19.21 12.63
CA ASP A 343 -13.12 20.48 13.33
C ASP A 343 -12.79 20.28 14.82
N THR A 344 -13.43 19.30 15.47
CA THR A 344 -13.17 18.95 16.87
C THR A 344 -11.75 18.41 17.05
N LEU A 345 -11.28 17.55 16.16
CA LEU A 345 -9.93 16.99 16.22
C LEU A 345 -8.87 18.05 15.96
N VAL A 346 -9.08 18.92 14.97
CA VAL A 346 -8.19 20.07 14.69
C VAL A 346 -8.10 21.00 15.89
N LYS A 347 -9.24 21.33 16.52
CA LYS A 347 -9.27 22.15 17.75
C LYS A 347 -8.50 21.52 18.91
N ARG A 348 -8.42 20.20 18.95
CA ARG A 348 -7.62 19.44 19.96
C ARG A 348 -6.17 19.23 19.56
N GLY A 349 -5.71 19.82 18.48
CA GLY A 349 -4.32 19.74 17.98
C GLY A 349 -4.08 18.64 16.94
N GLY A 350 -5.13 18.05 16.39
CA GLY A 350 -5.03 17.12 15.26
C GLY A 350 -4.59 17.84 14.00
N PHE A 351 -3.91 17.12 13.12
CA PHE A 351 -3.49 17.58 11.81
C PHE A 351 -4.37 16.93 10.73
N VAL A 352 -4.83 17.73 9.76
CA VAL A 352 -5.57 17.24 8.58
C VAL A 352 -4.62 17.28 7.39
N LYS A 353 -4.52 16.17 6.69
CA LYS A 353 -3.67 15.98 5.51
C LYS A 353 -4.52 16.11 4.23
#